data_57bcf0e9bad13b6b122e524d3015fb69
#
_entry.id   57bcf0e9bad13b6b122e524d3015fb69
#
_cell.length_a   1.000
_cell.length_b   1.000
_cell.length_c   1.000
_cell.angle_alpha   90.00
_cell.angle_beta   90.00
_cell.angle_gamma   90.00
#
_symmetry.space_group_name_H-M   'P 1'
#
loop_
_entity.id
_entity.type
_entity.pdbx_description
1 polymer ?
#
loop_
_entity_poly.entity_id
_entity_poly.type
_entity_poly.pdbx_seq_one_letter_code
_entity_poly.pdbx_strand_id
1 'polypeptide(L)'
;MPRKAKKGSPRYYFPEGKGKAFSYFSIVAKNYLILHNNNNYKKMKQTDSDEVTDYKRDPMTEASRADLVQAKKEYVDLFVEYWTNNLTTVFKRKQDMDVANAVLYLMENRENIENFNKKALYILIREMTDSNTQHITRVVNVMKKHHTNLQHNYLTTGSIETKWTGSWDNL
;
A
#
# COMPACT_ATOMS: atom_id res chain seq x y z
N MET A 1 -17.66 39.15 -29.99
CA MET A 1 -17.70 38.13 -31.06
C MET A 1 -16.70 37.03 -30.75
N PRO A 2 -17.06 35.76 -30.63
CA PRO A 2 -16.14 34.67 -30.35
C PRO A 2 -15.30 34.40 -31.59
N ARG A 3 -13.97 34.37 -31.43
CA ARG A 3 -13.01 34.03 -32.50
C ARG A 3 -13.24 32.57 -32.93
N LYS A 4 -13.53 32.35 -34.22
CA LYS A 4 -13.66 31.01 -34.83
C LYS A 4 -12.28 30.32 -34.76
N ALA A 5 -12.23 29.15 -34.09
CA ALA A 5 -11.03 28.33 -34.03
C ALA A 5 -10.68 27.79 -35.42
N LYS A 6 -9.38 27.81 -35.79
CA LYS A 6 -8.86 27.22 -37.03
C LYS A 6 -9.13 25.70 -37.04
N LYS A 7 -9.62 25.19 -38.19
CA LYS A 7 -9.83 23.78 -38.47
C LYS A 7 -8.51 23.02 -38.27
N GLY A 8 -8.44 22.13 -37.26
CA GLY A 8 -7.25 21.28 -37.00
C GLY A 8 -6.60 21.40 -35.65
N SER A 9 -6.98 22.38 -34.81
CA SER A 9 -6.50 22.42 -33.43
C SER A 9 -7.47 21.71 -32.50
N PRO A 10 -7.00 20.95 -31.47
CA PRO A 10 -7.89 20.39 -30.48
C PRO A 10 -8.69 21.52 -29.84
N ARG A 11 -10.04 21.40 -29.86
CA ARG A 11 -10.93 22.39 -29.27
C ARG A 11 -10.84 22.30 -27.75
N TYR A 12 -9.97 23.07 -27.14
CA TYR A 12 -10.01 23.27 -25.70
C TYR A 12 -11.12 24.26 -25.39
N TYR A 13 -12.27 23.76 -25.03
CA TYR A 13 -13.36 24.59 -24.54
C TYR A 13 -13.09 24.95 -23.08
N PHE A 14 -12.72 26.21 -22.85
CA PHE A 14 -12.65 26.77 -21.49
C PHE A 14 -14.02 27.40 -21.20
N PRO A 15 -14.89 26.76 -20.40
CA PRO A 15 -16.08 27.45 -19.95
C PRO A 15 -15.65 28.59 -19.01
N GLU A 16 -16.22 29.78 -19.24
CA GLU A 16 -16.02 30.95 -18.38
C GLU A 16 -16.56 30.65 -16.98
N GLY A 17 -15.67 30.24 -16.07
CA GLY A 17 -15.99 29.92 -14.68
C GLY A 17 -14.72 29.68 -13.89
N LYS A 18 -14.49 30.57 -12.92
CA LYS A 18 -13.35 30.52 -12.00
C LYS A 18 -13.21 29.13 -11.36
N GLY A 19 -12.05 28.51 -11.45
CA GLY A 19 -11.69 27.35 -10.64
C GLY A 19 -11.37 26.06 -11.41
N LYS A 20 -11.45 26.01 -12.73
CA LYS A 20 -11.35 24.74 -13.49
C LYS A 20 -9.97 24.45 -14.12
N ALA A 21 -9.03 25.39 -14.08
CA ALA A 21 -7.68 25.16 -14.62
C ALA A 21 -6.97 24.04 -13.86
N PHE A 22 -7.05 24.02 -12.53
CA PHE A 22 -6.45 22.99 -11.70
C PHE A 22 -7.07 21.61 -11.96
N SER A 23 -8.39 21.53 -12.06
CA SER A 23 -9.09 20.27 -12.38
C SER A 23 -8.70 19.74 -13.76
N TYR A 24 -8.58 20.65 -14.75
CA TYR A 24 -8.12 20.29 -16.08
C TYR A 24 -6.69 19.75 -16.07
N PHE A 25 -5.76 20.47 -15.43
CA PHE A 25 -4.37 20.02 -15.31
C PHE A 25 -4.25 18.71 -14.54
N SER A 26 -5.05 18.50 -13.50
CA SER A 26 -5.09 17.22 -12.76
C SER A 26 -5.52 16.06 -13.65
N ILE A 27 -6.51 16.25 -14.52
CA ILE A 27 -6.96 15.23 -15.46
C ILE A 27 -5.89 14.94 -16.51
N VAL A 28 -5.28 15.98 -17.07
CA VAL A 28 -4.21 15.84 -18.08
C VAL A 28 -3.00 15.14 -17.47
N ALA A 29 -2.55 15.56 -16.29
CA ALA A 29 -1.43 14.94 -15.58
C ALA A 29 -1.73 13.46 -15.24
N LYS A 30 -2.94 13.16 -14.77
CA LYS A 30 -3.37 11.79 -14.50
C LYS A 30 -3.33 10.91 -15.76
N ASN A 31 -3.88 11.42 -16.86
CA ASN A 31 -3.91 10.70 -18.14
C ASN A 31 -2.50 10.49 -18.69
N TYR A 32 -1.63 11.50 -18.57
CA TYR A 32 -0.23 11.39 -18.94
C TYR A 32 0.51 10.33 -18.13
N LEU A 33 0.34 10.33 -16.80
CA LEU A 33 0.95 9.32 -15.92
C LEU A 33 0.45 7.90 -16.23
N ILE A 34 -0.85 7.73 -16.50
CA ILE A 34 -1.41 6.44 -16.90
C ILE A 34 -0.79 5.97 -18.22
N LEU A 35 -0.70 6.86 -19.21
CA LEU A 35 -0.10 6.53 -20.51
C LEU A 35 1.39 6.21 -20.37
N HIS A 36 2.13 6.99 -19.60
CA HIS A 36 3.55 6.76 -19.33
C HIS A 36 3.79 5.43 -18.63
N ASN A 37 3.00 5.11 -17.59
CA ASN A 37 3.11 3.84 -16.88
C ASN A 37 2.75 2.65 -17.78
N ASN A 38 1.71 2.77 -18.61
CA ASN A 38 1.34 1.73 -19.57
C ASN A 38 2.44 1.51 -20.63
N ASN A 39 3.08 2.57 -21.09
CA ASN A 39 4.19 2.47 -22.03
C ASN A 39 5.43 1.85 -21.39
N ASN A 40 5.75 2.20 -20.14
CA ASN A 40 6.84 1.58 -19.39
C ASN A 40 6.56 0.11 -19.14
N TYR A 41 5.34 -0.26 -18.76
CA TYR A 41 4.94 -1.66 -18.58
C TYR A 41 5.06 -2.46 -19.88
N LYS A 42 4.64 -1.89 -21.02
CA LYS A 42 4.82 -2.53 -22.33
C LYS A 42 6.29 -2.73 -22.68
N LYS A 43 7.15 -1.72 -22.41
CA LYS A 43 8.59 -1.81 -22.63
C LYS A 43 9.23 -2.90 -21.76
N MET A 44 8.91 -2.93 -20.46
CA MET A 44 9.38 -3.99 -19.56
C MET A 44 8.97 -5.37 -20.07
N LYS A 45 7.70 -5.54 -20.47
CA LYS A 45 7.20 -6.81 -20.99
C LYS A 45 7.83 -7.20 -22.33
N GLN A 46 8.18 -6.24 -23.20
CA GLN A 46 8.93 -6.51 -24.43
C GLN A 46 10.38 -6.91 -24.13
N THR A 47 11.05 -6.23 -23.21
CA THR A 47 12.41 -6.56 -22.80
C THR A 47 12.46 -7.96 -22.17
N ASP A 48 11.49 -8.32 -21.31
CA ASP A 48 11.39 -9.68 -20.75
C ASP A 48 11.10 -10.75 -21.83
N SER A 49 10.47 -10.36 -22.96
CA SER A 49 10.17 -11.29 -24.06
C SER A 49 11.36 -11.52 -24.99
N ASP A 50 12.22 -10.51 -25.15
CA ASP A 50 13.40 -10.60 -26.04
C ASP A 50 14.65 -11.17 -25.33
N GLU A 51 14.66 -11.20 -23.99
CA GLU A 51 15.74 -11.75 -23.17
C GLU A 51 15.46 -13.15 -22.62
N VAL A 52 14.46 -13.87 -23.11
CA VAL A 52 14.29 -15.30 -22.84
C VAL A 52 15.23 -16.11 -23.75
N THR A 53 16.49 -15.74 -23.81
CA THR A 53 17.56 -16.62 -24.20
C THR A 53 18.28 -17.09 -22.95
N ASP A 54 17.84 -18.27 -22.45
CA ASP A 54 18.68 -19.27 -21.76
C ASP A 54 19.63 -18.76 -20.64
N TYR A 55 19.20 -17.72 -19.88
CA TYR A 55 19.78 -17.55 -18.56
C TYR A 55 19.22 -18.67 -17.68
N LYS A 56 19.99 -19.76 -17.58
CA LYS A 56 19.91 -20.71 -16.47
C LYS A 56 19.65 -19.89 -15.24
N ARG A 57 18.46 -20.03 -14.64
CA ARG A 57 18.14 -19.38 -13.35
C ARG A 57 19.28 -19.73 -12.43
N ASP A 58 20.05 -18.71 -12.05
CA ASP A 58 21.18 -18.89 -11.16
C ASP A 58 20.62 -19.43 -9.85
N PRO A 59 20.96 -20.66 -9.42
CA PRO A 59 20.45 -21.24 -8.17
C PRO A 59 20.72 -20.34 -6.96
N MET A 60 21.74 -19.50 -7.03
CA MET A 60 22.05 -18.50 -6.01
C MET A 60 21.03 -17.37 -5.94
N THR A 61 20.41 -16.99 -7.08
CA THR A 61 19.35 -15.98 -7.12
C THR A 61 18.03 -16.53 -6.59
N GLU A 62 17.74 -17.82 -6.79
CA GLU A 62 16.55 -18.48 -6.24
C GLU A 62 16.67 -18.68 -4.72
N ALA A 63 17.81 -19.10 -4.22
CA ALA A 63 18.09 -19.20 -2.78
C ALA A 63 17.92 -17.83 -2.09
N SER A 64 18.51 -16.77 -2.65
CA SER A 64 18.37 -15.41 -2.13
C SER A 64 16.92 -14.91 -2.13
N ARG A 65 16.12 -15.30 -3.13
CA ARG A 65 14.70 -14.97 -3.20
C ARG A 65 13.89 -15.73 -2.14
N ALA A 66 14.18 -17.00 -1.91
CA ALA A 66 13.55 -17.80 -0.88
C ALA A 66 13.85 -17.24 0.52
N ASP A 67 15.09 -16.84 0.79
CA ASP A 67 15.49 -16.22 2.06
C ASP A 67 14.75 -14.89 2.30
N LEU A 68 14.59 -14.08 1.26
CA LEU A 68 13.83 -12.83 1.35
C LEU A 68 12.34 -13.05 1.62
N VAL A 69 11.74 -14.08 1.03
CA VAL A 69 10.35 -14.46 1.29
C VAL A 69 10.19 -14.95 2.71
N GLN A 70 11.12 -15.77 3.19
CA GLN A 70 11.14 -16.28 4.55
C GLN A 70 11.30 -15.15 5.58
N ALA A 71 12.25 -14.25 5.38
CA ALA A 71 12.45 -13.09 6.25
C ALA A 71 11.22 -12.17 6.32
N LYS A 72 10.52 -11.99 5.20
CA LYS A 72 9.25 -11.24 5.19
C LYS A 72 8.15 -11.96 5.97
N LYS A 73 8.08 -13.28 5.89
CA LYS A 73 7.11 -14.08 6.63
C LYS A 73 7.37 -13.96 8.12
N GLU A 74 8.59 -14.16 8.55
CA GLU A 74 9.04 -14.03 9.95
C GLU A 74 8.74 -12.63 10.52
N TYR A 75 9.04 -11.57 9.75
CA TYR A 75 8.70 -10.21 10.17
C TYR A 75 7.20 -10.00 10.38
N VAL A 76 6.35 -10.53 9.50
CA VAL A 76 4.89 -10.41 9.66
C VAL A 76 4.41 -11.15 10.89
N ASP A 77 4.95 -12.33 11.16
CA ASP A 77 4.58 -13.12 12.34
C ASP A 77 4.99 -12.39 13.64
N LEU A 78 6.19 -11.81 13.70
CA LEU A 78 6.64 -10.94 14.80
C LEU A 78 5.78 -9.67 14.95
N PHE A 79 5.35 -9.09 13.85
CA PHE A 79 4.45 -7.93 13.85
C PHE A 79 3.06 -8.26 14.43
N VAL A 80 2.52 -9.42 14.09
CA VAL A 80 1.25 -9.91 14.66
C VAL A 80 1.41 -10.19 16.16
N GLU A 81 2.49 -10.83 16.57
CA GLU A 81 2.81 -11.06 17.98
C GLU A 81 2.93 -9.76 18.78
N TYR A 82 3.66 -8.76 18.24
CA TYR A 82 3.73 -7.44 18.84
C TYR A 82 2.36 -6.84 19.10
N TRP A 83 1.46 -6.88 18.11
CA TRP A 83 0.14 -6.31 18.26
C TRP A 83 -0.75 -7.07 19.21
N THR A 84 -0.65 -8.39 19.26
CA THR A 84 -1.37 -9.23 20.23
C THR A 84 -1.05 -8.79 21.67
N ASN A 85 0.19 -8.43 21.94
CA ASN A 85 0.64 -8.00 23.27
C ASN A 85 0.32 -6.52 23.58
N ASN A 86 0.21 -5.66 22.57
CA ASN A 86 0.13 -4.21 22.77
C ASN A 86 -1.20 -3.57 22.34
N LEU A 87 -2.13 -4.34 21.79
CA LEU A 87 -3.37 -3.85 21.22
C LEU A 87 -4.19 -3.02 22.21
N THR A 88 -4.37 -3.53 23.43
CA THR A 88 -5.13 -2.87 24.52
C THR A 88 -4.41 -1.65 25.09
N THR A 89 -3.09 -1.59 24.96
CA THR A 89 -2.27 -0.45 25.41
C THR A 89 -2.40 0.72 24.43
N VAL A 90 -2.38 0.45 23.13
CA VAL A 90 -2.45 1.45 22.05
C VAL A 90 -3.88 1.90 21.81
N PHE A 91 -4.81 0.95 21.69
CA PHE A 91 -6.22 1.24 21.43
C PHE A 91 -7.07 1.13 22.69
N LYS A 92 -7.67 2.23 23.12
CA LYS A 92 -8.53 2.28 24.32
C LYS A 92 -10.00 2.01 24.02
N ARG A 93 -10.43 2.26 22.79
CA ARG A 93 -11.83 2.10 22.38
C ARG A 93 -12.05 0.69 21.82
N LYS A 94 -13.13 0.05 22.23
CA LYS A 94 -13.50 -1.27 21.73
C LYS A 94 -13.58 -1.32 20.20
N GLN A 95 -14.23 -0.34 19.60
CA GLN A 95 -14.35 -0.27 18.13
C GLN A 95 -12.99 -0.16 17.41
N ASP A 96 -12.01 0.56 18.00
CA ASP A 96 -10.65 0.64 17.43
C ASP A 96 -9.95 -0.72 17.54
N MET A 97 -10.14 -1.43 18.66
CA MET A 97 -9.61 -2.79 18.85
C MET A 97 -10.25 -3.79 17.88
N ASP A 98 -11.55 -3.70 17.66
CA ASP A 98 -12.25 -4.60 16.72
C ASP A 98 -11.70 -4.45 15.30
N VAL A 99 -11.50 -3.20 14.85
CA VAL A 99 -10.88 -2.92 13.55
C VAL A 99 -9.43 -3.42 13.50
N ALA A 100 -8.64 -3.19 14.54
CA ALA A 100 -7.25 -3.64 14.59
C ALA A 100 -7.16 -5.18 14.59
N ASN A 101 -8.03 -5.88 15.35
CA ASN A 101 -8.13 -7.34 15.32
C ASN A 101 -8.51 -7.86 13.93
N ALA A 102 -9.44 -7.20 13.24
CA ALA A 102 -9.79 -7.59 11.87
C ALA A 102 -8.60 -7.44 10.91
N VAL A 103 -7.80 -6.38 11.06
CA VAL A 103 -6.57 -6.20 10.26
C VAL A 103 -5.57 -7.32 10.55
N LEU A 104 -5.33 -7.66 11.81
CA LEU A 104 -4.41 -8.73 12.20
C LEU A 104 -4.89 -10.10 11.67
N TYR A 105 -6.18 -10.40 11.80
CA TYR A 105 -6.78 -11.60 11.25
C TYR A 105 -6.55 -11.75 9.75
N LEU A 106 -6.71 -10.66 8.98
CA LEU A 106 -6.43 -10.66 7.55
C LEU A 106 -4.93 -10.84 7.24
N MET A 107 -4.04 -10.32 8.09
CA MET A 107 -2.59 -10.52 7.94
C MET A 107 -2.17 -11.96 8.23
N GLU A 108 -2.74 -12.60 9.24
CA GLU A 108 -2.52 -14.01 9.54
C GLU A 108 -3.01 -14.93 8.41
N ASN A 109 -4.18 -14.60 7.85
CA ASN A 109 -4.79 -15.37 6.77
C ASN A 109 -4.41 -14.89 5.37
N ARG A 110 -3.32 -14.15 5.22
CA ARG A 110 -2.90 -13.53 3.94
C ARG A 110 -2.76 -14.52 2.78
N GLU A 111 -2.36 -15.74 3.07
CA GLU A 111 -2.17 -16.79 2.07
C GLU A 111 -3.50 -17.31 1.49
N ASN A 112 -4.60 -17.16 2.24
CA ASN A 112 -5.93 -17.59 1.85
C ASN A 112 -6.75 -16.49 1.16
N ILE A 113 -6.20 -15.27 1.04
CA ILE A 113 -6.90 -14.14 0.46
C ILE A 113 -6.46 -13.97 -1.00
N GLU A 114 -7.34 -14.29 -1.94
CA GLU A 114 -7.06 -14.20 -3.38
C GLU A 114 -6.69 -12.77 -3.83
N ASN A 115 -7.33 -11.76 -3.23
CA ASN A 115 -7.18 -10.37 -3.65
C ASN A 115 -6.71 -9.49 -2.49
N PHE A 116 -5.40 -9.45 -2.26
CA PHE A 116 -4.76 -8.68 -1.19
C PHE A 116 -4.53 -7.21 -1.59
N ASN A 117 -5.53 -6.55 -2.18
CA ASN A 117 -5.45 -5.12 -2.48
C ASN A 117 -6.17 -4.29 -1.41
N LYS A 118 -5.75 -3.04 -1.27
CA LYS A 118 -6.28 -2.11 -0.25
C LYS A 118 -7.81 -2.00 -0.29
N LYS A 119 -8.41 -1.97 -1.49
CA LYS A 119 -9.86 -1.78 -1.64
C LYS A 119 -10.64 -3.00 -1.17
N ALA A 120 -10.19 -4.21 -1.52
CA ALA A 120 -10.80 -5.46 -1.07
C ALA A 120 -10.65 -5.63 0.45
N LEU A 121 -9.45 -5.37 1.00
CA LEU A 121 -9.21 -5.44 2.45
C LEU A 121 -10.13 -4.49 3.24
N TYR A 122 -10.33 -3.26 2.75
CA TYR A 122 -11.23 -2.31 3.42
C TYR A 122 -12.70 -2.76 3.40
N ILE A 123 -13.13 -3.47 2.35
CA ILE A 123 -14.47 -4.07 2.29
C ILE A 123 -14.59 -5.18 3.34
N LEU A 124 -13.62 -6.10 3.38
CA LEU A 124 -13.61 -7.19 4.35
C LEU A 124 -13.60 -6.68 5.80
N ILE A 125 -12.73 -5.71 6.12
CA ILE A 125 -12.69 -5.11 7.48
C ILE A 125 -14.03 -4.46 7.82
N ARG A 126 -14.67 -3.78 6.88
CA ARG A 126 -15.98 -3.16 7.10
C ARG A 126 -17.06 -4.19 7.38
N GLU A 127 -17.07 -5.30 6.65
CA GLU A 127 -18.02 -6.39 6.86
C GLU A 127 -17.80 -7.09 8.21
N MET A 128 -16.56 -7.23 8.64
CA MET A 128 -16.22 -7.86 9.92
C MET A 128 -16.53 -6.98 11.14
N THR A 129 -16.45 -5.64 11.00
CA THR A 129 -16.47 -4.72 12.15
C THR A 129 -17.61 -3.71 12.11
N ASP A 130 -18.41 -3.69 11.04
CA ASP A 130 -19.46 -2.68 10.78
C ASP A 130 -18.94 -1.23 10.90
N SER A 131 -17.67 -1.01 10.62
CA SER A 131 -16.99 0.27 10.76
C SER A 131 -16.96 1.05 9.44
N ASN A 132 -17.09 2.38 9.53
CA ASN A 132 -16.96 3.21 8.33
C ASN A 132 -15.50 3.33 7.86
N THR A 133 -15.31 3.68 6.59
CA THR A 133 -13.99 3.78 5.95
C THR A 133 -13.07 4.80 6.64
N GLN A 134 -13.60 5.88 7.18
CA GLN A 134 -12.81 6.90 7.89
C GLN A 134 -12.25 6.34 9.20
N HIS A 135 -13.05 5.59 9.93
CA HIS A 135 -12.66 4.93 11.16
C HIS A 135 -11.55 3.89 10.88
N ILE A 136 -11.78 3.01 9.91
CA ILE A 136 -10.78 2.02 9.48
C ILE A 136 -9.48 2.71 9.11
N THR A 137 -9.53 3.79 8.31
CA THR A 137 -8.33 4.53 7.90
C THR A 137 -7.57 5.10 9.10
N ARG A 138 -8.26 5.61 10.11
CA ARG A 138 -7.64 6.13 11.34
C ARG A 138 -6.86 5.03 12.07
N VAL A 139 -7.48 3.89 12.31
CA VAL A 139 -6.86 2.76 13.00
C VAL A 139 -5.67 2.22 12.20
N VAL A 140 -5.84 1.98 10.91
CA VAL A 140 -4.78 1.51 10.01
C VAL A 140 -3.60 2.49 9.97
N ASN A 141 -3.83 3.80 10.01
CA ASN A 141 -2.74 4.79 10.06
C ASN A 141 -1.94 4.73 11.36
N VAL A 142 -2.59 4.44 12.50
CA VAL A 142 -1.87 4.20 13.76
C VAL A 142 -1.01 2.94 13.63
N MET A 143 -1.59 1.83 13.17
CA MET A 143 -0.85 0.58 12.97
C MET A 143 0.33 0.75 11.99
N LYS A 144 0.15 1.56 10.94
CA LYS A 144 1.19 1.86 9.97
C LYS A 144 2.36 2.63 10.57
N LYS A 145 2.12 3.58 11.49
CA LYS A 145 3.20 4.27 12.20
C LYS A 145 4.04 3.29 13.02
N HIS A 146 3.38 2.42 13.78
CA HIS A 146 4.08 1.35 14.50
C HIS A 146 4.86 0.44 13.56
N HIS A 147 4.27 0.02 12.44
CA HIS A 147 4.96 -0.79 11.44
C HIS A 147 6.25 -0.13 10.95
N THR A 148 6.23 1.16 10.64
CA THR A 148 7.43 1.86 10.13
C THR A 148 8.57 1.81 11.14
N ASN A 149 8.27 2.03 12.43
CA ASN A 149 9.28 2.01 13.49
C ASN A 149 9.76 0.59 13.80
N LEU A 150 8.85 -0.37 13.87
CA LEU A 150 9.19 -1.79 14.09
C LEU A 150 10.02 -2.36 12.93
N GLN A 151 9.72 -1.97 11.70
CA GLN A 151 10.51 -2.37 10.54
C GLN A 151 11.91 -1.79 10.59
N HIS A 152 12.06 -0.53 10.98
CA HIS A 152 13.36 0.08 11.14
C HIS A 152 14.18 -0.64 12.22
N ASN A 153 13.59 -0.93 13.38
CA ASN A 153 14.25 -1.68 14.46
C ASN A 153 14.63 -3.09 14.01
N TYR A 154 13.73 -3.81 13.34
CA TYR A 154 14.01 -5.15 12.83
C TYR A 154 15.18 -5.16 11.84
N LEU A 155 15.27 -4.16 10.96
CA LEU A 155 16.37 -4.06 10.00
C LEU A 155 17.72 -3.72 10.66
N THR A 156 17.71 -3.03 11.80
CA THR A 156 18.92 -2.62 12.51
C THR A 156 19.39 -3.65 13.54
N THR A 157 18.48 -4.26 14.27
CA THR A 157 18.79 -5.16 15.40
C THR A 157 18.47 -6.63 15.14
N GLY A 158 17.73 -6.94 14.05
CA GLY A 158 17.23 -8.30 13.76
C GLY A 158 16.09 -8.76 14.68
N SER A 159 15.58 -7.90 15.57
CA SER A 159 14.54 -8.23 16.53
C SER A 159 13.49 -7.14 16.64
N ILE A 160 12.31 -7.49 17.16
CA ILE A 160 11.23 -6.55 17.48
C ILE A 160 11.04 -6.54 18.99
N GLU A 161 11.06 -5.36 19.61
CA GLU A 161 10.68 -5.22 21.01
C GLU A 161 9.20 -5.53 21.17
N THR A 162 8.88 -6.52 22.00
CA THR A 162 7.52 -7.03 22.18
C THR A 162 6.62 -6.14 23.02
N LYS A 163 7.18 -5.15 23.74
CA LYS A 163 6.40 -4.27 24.62
C LYS A 163 6.46 -2.82 24.15
N TRP A 164 5.29 -2.22 24.01
CA TRP A 164 5.13 -0.80 23.75
C TRP A 164 5.31 0.01 25.04
N THR A 165 6.25 0.95 25.07
CA THR A 165 6.56 1.79 26.24
C THR A 165 5.85 3.14 26.24
N GLY A 166 5.01 3.43 25.24
CA GLY A 166 4.19 4.65 25.18
C GLY A 166 4.78 5.80 24.36
N SER A 167 6.07 5.79 24.00
CA SER A 167 6.71 6.80 23.15
C SER A 167 7.74 6.18 22.23
N TRP A 168 7.90 6.79 21.04
CA TRP A 168 8.97 6.49 20.10
C TRP A 168 10.17 7.45 20.23
N ASP A 169 10.12 8.39 21.19
CA ASP A 169 11.07 9.50 21.30
C ASP A 169 12.42 9.11 21.92
N ASN A 170 12.64 7.84 22.21
CA ASN A 170 13.87 7.35 22.84
C ASN A 170 14.71 6.41 21.97
N LEU A 171 14.60 6.55 20.61
CA LEU A 171 15.47 5.83 19.69
C LEU A 171 16.23 6.78 18.78
#